data_ccbff08a2ba84c6d3c57d04343dd22ce
#
_entry.id   ccbff08a2ba84c6d3c57d04343dd22ce
#
_cell.length_a   1.000
_cell.length_b   1.000
_cell.length_c   1.000
_cell.angle_alpha   90.00
_cell.angle_beta   90.00
_cell.angle_gamma   90.00
#
_symmetry.space_group_name_H-M   'P 1'
#
loop_
_entity.id
_entity.type
_entity.pdbx_description
1 polymer ?
#
loop_
_entity_poly.entity_id
_entity_poly.type
_entity_poly.pdbx_seq_one_letter_code
_entity_poly.pdbx_strand_id
1 'polypeptide(L)'
;ARNVEKLYYAVVEGELPLGPGVIDAPIGRQTESIIGRCVTPDGKPSRTEYTILKAENGLSLAACVPVTGRTHQIRVHFASIGHPLAGDDLYGGSRERIGRQALHCARQSFRVPVYTPVEGGIRVECPANGNNWKTAAAESPLPQDMKQLFGEK
;
A
#
# COMPACT_ATOMS: atom_id res chain seq x y z
N ALA A 1 -1.19 -18.91 5.28
CA ALA A 1 -0.35 -17.92 5.96
C ALA A 1 0.29 -16.98 4.95
N ARG A 2 0.31 -15.72 5.27
CA ARG A 2 0.94 -14.74 4.40
C ARG A 2 2.45 -14.78 4.56
N ASN A 3 3.13 -14.85 3.44
CA ASN A 3 4.58 -14.84 3.42
C ASN A 3 5.16 -13.46 3.09
N VAL A 4 4.30 -12.46 2.99
CA VAL A 4 4.68 -11.09 2.61
C VAL A 4 4.03 -10.10 3.56
N GLU A 5 4.85 -9.23 4.13
CA GLU A 5 4.40 -8.10 4.93
C GLU A 5 4.76 -6.82 4.19
N LYS A 6 3.81 -5.89 4.11
CA LYS A 6 3.99 -4.64 3.39
C LYS A 6 3.56 -3.46 4.25
N LEU A 7 4.38 -2.42 4.23
CA LEU A 7 4.05 -1.13 4.82
C LEU A 7 4.11 -0.07 3.73
N TYR A 8 3.02 0.67 3.61
CA TYR A 8 2.94 1.77 2.65
C TYR A 8 2.76 3.08 3.39
N TYR A 9 3.31 4.15 2.83
CA TYR A 9 2.93 5.51 3.20
C TYR A 9 2.05 6.08 2.11
N ALA A 10 0.95 6.69 2.53
CA ALA A 10 0.01 7.34 1.62
C ALA A 10 -0.27 8.75 2.14
N VAL A 11 -0.31 9.73 1.25
CA VAL A 11 -0.79 11.07 1.59
C VAL A 11 -2.19 11.20 1.00
N VAL A 12 -3.18 11.42 1.86
CA VAL A 12 -4.58 11.51 1.45
C VAL A 12 -5.10 12.93 1.63
N GLU A 13 -6.09 13.29 0.85
CA GLU A 13 -6.73 14.60 0.93
C GLU A 13 -7.63 14.68 2.17
N GLY A 14 -7.60 15.83 2.84
CA GLY A 14 -8.32 16.05 4.08
C GLY A 14 -7.47 15.74 5.31
N GLU A 15 -7.88 16.30 6.43
CA GLU A 15 -7.19 16.08 7.71
C GLU A 15 -7.98 15.10 8.53
N LEU A 16 -7.43 13.89 8.69
CA LEU A 16 -8.03 12.82 9.47
C LEU A 16 -7.51 12.88 10.92
N PRO A 17 -8.28 12.37 11.89
CA PRO A 17 -7.79 12.25 13.27
C PRO A 17 -6.52 11.41 13.34
N LEU A 18 -5.56 11.84 14.16
CA LEU A 18 -4.34 11.06 14.39
C LEU A 18 -4.69 9.74 15.07
N GLY A 19 -3.94 8.70 14.75
CA GLY A 19 -4.09 7.38 15.36
C GLY A 19 -4.58 6.32 14.40
N PRO A 20 -4.90 5.13 14.91
CA PRO A 20 -5.22 3.98 14.09
C PRO A 20 -6.64 4.02 13.52
N GLY A 21 -6.81 3.35 12.39
CA GLY A 21 -8.10 3.13 11.77
C GLY A 21 -8.07 1.90 10.88
N VAL A 22 -9.25 1.50 10.43
CA VAL A 22 -9.42 0.34 9.57
C VAL A 22 -10.45 0.67 8.51
N ILE A 23 -10.16 0.28 7.26
CA ILE A 23 -11.14 0.28 6.19
C ILE A 23 -11.37 -1.18 5.80
N ASP A 24 -12.55 -1.68 6.09
CA ASP A 24 -12.93 -3.07 5.81
C ASP A 24 -14.12 -3.03 4.86
N ALA A 25 -13.84 -3.09 3.56
CA ALA A 25 -14.85 -2.92 2.53
C ALA A 25 -14.46 -3.74 1.29
N PRO A 26 -15.40 -4.51 0.72
CA PRO A 26 -15.10 -5.35 -0.44
C PRO A 26 -14.82 -4.53 -1.69
N ILE A 27 -13.84 -4.98 -2.47
CA ILE A 27 -13.39 -4.30 -3.68
C ILE A 27 -13.65 -5.16 -4.90
N GLY A 28 -14.25 -4.54 -5.93
CA GLY A 28 -14.49 -5.16 -7.20
C GLY A 28 -14.12 -4.26 -8.36
N ARG A 29 -14.35 -4.74 -9.57
CA ARG A 29 -14.08 -3.98 -10.80
C ARG A 29 -15.20 -2.97 -11.04
N GLN A 30 -14.84 -1.76 -11.46
CA GLN A 30 -15.81 -0.80 -11.93
C GLN A 30 -16.40 -1.26 -13.27
N THR A 31 -17.71 -1.13 -13.45
CA THR A 31 -18.39 -1.58 -14.67
C THR A 31 -17.99 -0.79 -15.91
N GLU A 32 -17.63 0.46 -15.75
CA GLU A 32 -17.32 1.37 -16.86
C GLU A 32 -15.83 1.62 -17.05
N SER A 33 -14.96 0.84 -16.34
CA SER A 33 -13.53 1.04 -16.42
C SER A 33 -12.79 -0.30 -16.51
N ILE A 34 -11.79 -0.37 -17.37
CA ILE A 34 -10.95 -1.55 -17.51
C ILE A 34 -9.98 -1.65 -16.33
N ILE A 35 -9.49 -0.52 -15.82
CA ILE A 35 -8.46 -0.47 -14.79
C ILE A 35 -8.99 -0.09 -13.41
N GLY A 36 -10.13 0.60 -13.34
CA GLY A 36 -10.68 1.10 -12.08
C GLY A 36 -11.27 0.01 -11.22
N ARG A 37 -11.22 0.23 -9.91
CA ARG A 37 -11.84 -0.63 -8.90
C ARG A 37 -12.78 0.21 -8.04
N CYS A 38 -13.66 -0.42 -7.33
CA CYS A 38 -14.59 0.29 -6.45
C CYS A 38 -14.99 -0.59 -5.26
N VAL A 39 -15.47 0.06 -4.21
CA VAL A 39 -16.11 -0.66 -3.11
C VAL A 39 -17.49 -1.08 -3.57
N THR A 40 -17.77 -2.37 -3.51
CA THR A 40 -19.06 -2.93 -3.95
C THR A 40 -19.37 -4.20 -3.16
N PRO A 41 -20.65 -4.45 -2.82
CA PRO A 41 -21.03 -5.67 -2.11
C PRO A 41 -20.65 -6.95 -2.85
N ASP A 42 -20.54 -6.90 -4.18
CA ASP A 42 -20.15 -8.05 -5.01
C ASP A 42 -18.65 -8.22 -5.12
N GLY A 43 -17.87 -7.34 -4.50
CA GLY A 43 -16.41 -7.40 -4.54
C GLY A 43 -15.84 -8.46 -3.62
N LYS A 44 -14.52 -8.60 -3.68
CA LYS A 44 -13.79 -9.52 -2.80
C LYS A 44 -13.54 -8.85 -1.45
N PRO A 45 -13.67 -9.57 -0.33
CA PRO A 45 -13.37 -9.01 0.99
C PRO A 45 -11.98 -8.38 1.01
N SER A 46 -11.90 -7.17 1.52
CA SER A 46 -10.66 -6.40 1.51
C SER A 46 -10.54 -5.57 2.78
N ARG A 47 -9.34 -5.54 3.36
CA ARG A 47 -9.09 -4.86 4.63
C ARG A 47 -7.75 -4.13 4.57
N THR A 48 -7.78 -2.85 4.94
CA THR A 48 -6.59 -2.01 5.09
C THR A 48 -6.56 -1.46 6.51
N GLU A 49 -5.50 -1.74 7.24
CA GLU A 49 -5.23 -1.11 8.52
C GLU A 49 -4.34 0.09 8.29
N TYR A 50 -4.59 1.19 8.99
CA TYR A 50 -3.78 2.38 8.83
C TYR A 50 -3.62 3.14 10.14
N THR A 51 -2.60 3.98 10.20
CA THR A 51 -2.38 4.91 11.30
C THR A 51 -2.08 6.28 10.70
N ILE A 52 -2.84 7.28 11.12
CA ILE A 52 -2.59 8.66 10.69
C ILE A 52 -1.47 9.21 11.54
N LEU A 53 -0.34 9.52 10.91
CA LEU A 53 0.87 10.01 11.57
C LEU A 53 0.92 11.52 11.65
N LYS A 54 0.30 12.21 10.70
CA LYS A 54 0.39 13.65 10.56
C LYS A 54 -0.82 14.15 9.78
N ALA A 55 -1.37 15.28 10.18
CA ALA A 55 -2.47 15.92 9.47
C ALA A 55 -2.25 17.43 9.49
N GLU A 56 -1.99 18.03 8.32
CA GLU A 56 -1.80 19.46 8.17
C GLU A 56 -1.92 19.85 6.70
N ASN A 57 -2.19 21.13 6.44
CA ASN A 57 -2.32 21.68 5.09
C ASN A 57 -3.42 21.01 4.26
N GLY A 58 -4.47 20.52 4.91
CA GLY A 58 -5.55 19.82 4.23
C GLY A 58 -5.19 18.42 3.75
N LEU A 59 -4.12 17.83 4.29
CA LEU A 59 -3.62 16.51 3.93
C LEU A 59 -3.35 15.68 5.18
N SER A 60 -3.34 14.37 5.03
CA SER A 60 -2.96 13.44 6.10
C SER A 60 -1.92 12.44 5.59
N LEU A 61 -0.92 12.16 6.41
CA LEU A 61 0.06 11.11 6.14
C LEU A 61 -0.38 9.84 6.89
N ALA A 62 -0.63 8.78 6.14
CA ALA A 62 -1.07 7.49 6.67
C ALA A 62 -0.01 6.42 6.46
N ALA A 63 0.29 5.68 7.52
CA ALA A 63 1.05 4.43 7.42
C ALA A 63 0.03 3.30 7.26
N CYS A 64 0.11 2.55 6.17
CA CYS A 64 -0.92 1.60 5.78
C CYS A 64 -0.36 0.18 5.69
N VAL A 65 -1.10 -0.76 6.28
CA VAL A 65 -0.81 -2.18 6.17
C VAL A 65 -2.00 -2.85 5.48
N PRO A 66 -1.87 -3.22 4.20
CA PRO A 66 -2.95 -3.94 3.53
C PRO A 66 -2.95 -5.38 4.00
N VAL A 67 -4.03 -5.78 4.67
CA VAL A 67 -4.19 -7.16 5.17
C VAL A 67 -4.52 -8.09 4.01
N THR A 68 -5.24 -7.59 3.02
CA THR A 68 -5.48 -8.27 1.74
C THR A 68 -4.70 -7.54 0.64
N GLY A 69 -4.61 -8.11 -0.55
CA GLY A 69 -3.82 -7.53 -1.62
C GLY A 69 -4.60 -7.28 -2.91
N ARG A 70 -5.78 -6.64 -2.83
CA ARG A 70 -6.57 -6.35 -4.02
C ARG A 70 -5.96 -5.24 -4.84
N THR A 71 -6.21 -5.26 -6.15
CA THR A 71 -5.73 -4.22 -7.06
C THR A 71 -6.20 -2.84 -6.60
N HIS A 72 -5.27 -1.89 -6.52
CA HIS A 72 -5.53 -0.50 -6.10
C HIS A 72 -6.16 -0.39 -4.71
N GLN A 73 -5.98 -1.39 -3.84
CA GLN A 73 -6.72 -1.47 -2.57
C GLN A 73 -6.61 -0.20 -1.71
N ILE A 74 -5.42 0.29 -1.45
CA ILE A 74 -5.23 1.48 -0.59
C ILE A 74 -5.87 2.70 -1.24
N ARG A 75 -5.70 2.86 -2.55
CA ARG A 75 -6.25 3.97 -3.32
C ARG A 75 -7.77 3.97 -3.27
N VAL A 76 -8.38 2.81 -3.53
CA VAL A 76 -9.85 2.65 -3.53
C VAL A 76 -10.42 2.83 -2.14
N HIS A 77 -9.79 2.23 -1.13
CA HIS A 77 -10.28 2.30 0.24
C HIS A 77 -10.33 3.74 0.74
N PHE A 78 -9.27 4.51 0.57
CA PHE A 78 -9.28 5.91 1.01
C PHE A 78 -10.25 6.76 0.21
N ALA A 79 -10.37 6.53 -1.09
CA ALA A 79 -11.37 7.24 -1.89
C ALA A 79 -12.79 6.93 -1.42
N SER A 80 -13.06 5.69 -1.01
CA SER A 80 -14.40 5.27 -0.56
C SER A 80 -14.85 5.96 0.72
N ILE A 81 -13.91 6.42 1.55
CA ILE A 81 -14.24 7.16 2.76
C ILE A 81 -14.15 8.68 2.57
N GLY A 82 -14.04 9.14 1.32
CA GLY A 82 -14.02 10.56 1.01
C GLY A 82 -12.65 11.22 1.09
N HIS A 83 -11.58 10.44 1.19
CA HIS A 83 -10.22 10.94 1.33
C HIS A 83 -9.27 10.31 0.30
N PRO A 84 -9.47 10.61 -1.01
CA PRO A 84 -8.59 10.03 -2.03
C PRO A 84 -7.15 10.45 -1.82
N LEU A 85 -6.22 9.66 -2.32
CA LEU A 85 -4.81 10.01 -2.26
C LEU A 85 -4.54 11.27 -3.08
N ALA A 86 -3.67 12.14 -2.57
CA ALA A 86 -3.21 13.30 -3.32
C ALA A 86 -2.59 12.83 -4.64
N GLY A 87 -2.91 13.51 -5.73
CA GLY A 87 -2.39 13.17 -7.05
C GLY A 87 -3.06 11.99 -7.74
N ASP A 88 -4.03 11.34 -7.10
CA ASP A 88 -4.69 10.16 -7.64
C ASP A 88 -5.99 10.53 -8.36
N ASP A 89 -5.85 11.05 -9.56
CA ASP A 89 -6.99 11.54 -10.33
C ASP A 89 -7.95 10.44 -10.80
N LEU A 90 -7.50 9.20 -10.88
CA LEU A 90 -8.40 8.07 -11.20
C LEU A 90 -9.49 7.90 -10.14
N TYR A 91 -9.19 8.22 -8.90
CA TYR A 91 -10.13 8.05 -7.78
C TYR A 91 -10.53 9.36 -7.11
N GLY A 92 -10.38 10.47 -7.82
CA GLY A 92 -10.89 11.76 -7.37
C GLY A 92 -9.89 12.68 -6.67
N GLY A 93 -8.63 12.31 -6.62
CA GLY A 93 -7.60 13.16 -6.03
C GLY A 93 -7.14 14.24 -6.98
N SER A 94 -6.66 15.37 -6.42
CA SER A 94 -6.15 16.49 -7.18
C SER A 94 -4.66 16.34 -7.47
N ARG A 95 -4.25 16.68 -8.70
CA ARG A 95 -2.84 16.67 -9.08
C ARG A 95 -2.15 18.03 -8.90
N GLU A 96 -2.78 18.96 -8.20
CA GLU A 96 -2.21 20.29 -7.99
C GLU A 96 -0.95 20.27 -7.14
N ARG A 97 -0.86 19.39 -6.16
CA ARG A 97 0.27 19.35 -5.21
C ARG A 97 1.30 18.30 -5.57
N ILE A 98 0.89 17.23 -6.24
CA ILE A 98 1.76 16.14 -6.66
C ILE A 98 1.19 15.53 -7.93
N GLY A 99 2.03 15.26 -8.91
CA GLY A 99 1.60 14.81 -10.25
C GLY A 99 1.34 13.31 -10.39
N ARG A 100 1.47 12.56 -9.30
CA ARG A 100 1.21 11.11 -9.26
C ARG A 100 0.49 10.79 -7.96
N GLN A 101 -0.10 9.59 -7.87
CA GLN A 101 -0.67 9.17 -6.61
C GLN A 101 0.41 9.14 -5.52
N ALA A 102 0.11 9.76 -4.38
CA ALA A 102 1.04 9.85 -3.26
C ALA A 102 1.01 8.56 -2.44
N LEU A 103 1.58 7.50 -3.01
CA LEU A 103 1.63 6.17 -2.41
C LEU A 103 3.05 5.62 -2.57
N HIS A 104 3.61 5.12 -1.48
CA HIS A 104 4.96 4.61 -1.47
C HIS A 104 5.07 3.33 -0.65
N CYS A 105 5.59 2.28 -1.24
CA CYS A 105 5.88 1.05 -0.51
C CYS A 105 7.17 1.26 0.28
N ALA A 106 7.05 1.49 1.58
CA ALA A 106 8.17 1.82 2.45
C ALA A 106 8.91 0.58 2.95
N ARG A 107 8.19 -0.51 3.09
CA ARG A 107 8.77 -1.75 3.57
C ARG A 107 8.03 -2.94 2.97
N GLN A 108 8.81 -3.93 2.56
CA GLN A 108 8.27 -5.20 2.10
C GLN A 108 9.16 -6.30 2.63
N SER A 109 8.59 -7.25 3.37
CA SER A 109 9.32 -8.44 3.79
C SER A 109 8.67 -9.66 3.15
N PHE A 110 9.51 -10.63 2.81
CA PHE A 110 9.06 -11.83 2.11
C PHE A 110 9.98 -12.98 2.44
N ARG A 111 9.48 -14.19 2.27
CA ARG A 111 10.27 -15.40 2.46
C ARG A 111 10.85 -15.82 1.13
N VAL A 112 12.13 -16.13 1.14
CA VAL A 112 12.84 -16.59 -0.05
C VAL A 112 13.44 -17.98 0.21
N PRO A 113 13.53 -18.84 -0.83
CA PRO A 113 14.19 -20.13 -0.66
C PRO A 113 15.69 -19.92 -0.42
N VAL A 114 16.30 -20.88 0.26
CA VAL A 114 17.74 -20.85 0.49
C VAL A 114 18.45 -21.31 -0.78
N TYR A 115 19.45 -20.54 -1.21
CA TYR A 115 20.26 -20.85 -2.37
C TYR A 115 21.58 -21.47 -1.89
N THR A 116 21.96 -22.58 -2.49
CA THR A 116 23.21 -23.26 -2.18
C THR A 116 24.10 -23.28 -3.43
N PRO A 117 25.32 -22.70 -3.36
CA PRO A 117 26.25 -22.80 -4.48
C PRO A 117 26.69 -24.25 -4.66
N VAL A 118 26.70 -24.72 -5.89
CA VAL A 118 27.18 -26.04 -6.25
C VAL A 118 28.11 -25.92 -7.48
N GLU A 119 28.90 -26.94 -7.71
CA GLU A 119 29.75 -26.97 -8.89
C GLU A 119 28.90 -26.84 -10.14
N GLY A 120 29.24 -25.86 -10.97
CA GLY A 120 28.49 -25.59 -12.20
C GLY A 120 27.27 -24.69 -12.06
N GLY A 121 27.00 -24.11 -10.87
CA GLY A 121 25.86 -23.21 -10.73
C GLY A 121 25.38 -23.01 -9.29
N ILE A 122 24.09 -22.81 -9.16
CA ILE A 122 23.41 -22.58 -7.89
C ILE A 122 22.24 -23.56 -7.77
N ARG A 123 22.18 -24.27 -6.66
CA ARG A 123 21.01 -25.07 -6.34
C ARG A 123 19.99 -24.21 -5.59
N VAL A 124 18.76 -24.20 -6.07
CA VAL A 124 17.64 -23.55 -5.37
C VAL A 124 16.85 -24.65 -4.67
N GLU A 125 16.72 -24.54 -3.35
CA GLU A 125 15.94 -25.48 -2.58
C GLU A 125 14.62 -24.86 -2.18
N CYS A 126 13.52 -25.51 -2.57
CA CYS A 126 12.17 -25.11 -2.22
C CYS A 126 11.59 -26.19 -1.32
N PRO A 127 11.89 -26.15 -0.03
CA PRO A 127 11.50 -27.21 0.88
C PRO A 127 9.97 -27.28 1.05
N ALA A 128 9.44 -28.48 0.99
CA ALA A 128 8.01 -28.70 1.15
C ALA A 128 7.50 -28.33 2.54
N ASN A 129 8.37 -28.39 3.55
CA ASN A 129 8.01 -28.10 4.94
C ASN A 129 8.31 -26.66 5.37
N GLY A 130 8.88 -25.85 4.50
CA GLY A 130 9.20 -24.46 4.80
C GLY A 130 10.40 -24.22 5.72
N ASN A 131 11.14 -25.26 6.09
CA ASN A 131 12.23 -25.11 7.08
C ASN A 131 13.48 -24.41 6.54
N ASN A 132 13.66 -24.38 5.22
CA ASN A 132 14.83 -23.76 4.59
C ASN A 132 14.52 -22.42 3.94
N TRP A 133 13.43 -21.77 4.38
CA TRP A 133 13.10 -20.43 3.94
C TRP A 133 13.73 -19.41 4.89
N LYS A 134 14.20 -18.32 4.34
CA LYS A 134 14.65 -17.18 5.14
C LYS A 134 13.83 -15.96 4.81
N THR A 135 13.70 -15.04 5.77
CA THR A 135 13.02 -13.79 5.58
C THR A 135 13.96 -12.78 4.98
N ALA A 136 13.54 -12.13 3.91
CA ALA A 136 14.21 -10.99 3.32
C ALA A 136 13.32 -9.77 3.48
N ALA A 137 13.93 -8.60 3.67
CA ALA A 137 13.18 -7.36 3.80
C ALA A 137 13.86 -6.26 2.99
N ALA A 138 13.04 -5.41 2.37
CA ALA A 138 13.50 -4.22 1.68
C ALA A 138 12.79 -3.02 2.31
N GLU A 139 13.53 -1.96 2.55
CA GLU A 139 12.99 -0.72 3.10
C GLU A 139 13.39 0.44 2.21
N SER A 140 12.53 1.44 2.11
CA SER A 140 12.76 2.64 1.31
C SER A 140 12.23 3.86 2.06
N PRO A 141 13.02 4.95 2.16
CA PRO A 141 12.56 6.13 2.86
C PRO A 141 11.45 6.84 2.07
N LEU A 142 10.68 7.67 2.78
CA LEU A 142 9.63 8.46 2.15
C LEU A 142 10.21 9.36 1.04
N PRO A 143 9.65 9.31 -0.17
CA PRO A 143 10.16 10.14 -1.28
C PRO A 143 10.06 11.63 -1.00
N GLN A 144 10.98 12.37 -1.56
CA GLN A 144 11.07 13.81 -1.34
C GLN A 144 9.81 14.56 -1.78
N ASP A 145 9.20 14.17 -2.89
CA ASP A 145 7.97 14.82 -3.38
C ASP A 145 6.80 14.65 -2.38
N MET A 146 6.76 13.53 -1.66
CA MET A 146 5.77 13.32 -0.62
C MET A 146 6.10 14.10 0.65
N LYS A 147 7.38 14.18 1.01
CA LYS A 147 7.82 14.99 2.17
C LYS A 147 7.48 16.45 1.99
N GLN A 148 7.64 16.97 0.77
CA GLN A 148 7.38 18.37 0.46
C GLN A 148 5.92 18.76 0.67
N LEU A 149 4.98 17.81 0.61
CA LEU A 149 3.58 18.08 0.86
C LEU A 149 3.32 18.60 2.28
N PHE A 150 4.22 18.29 3.22
CA PHE A 150 4.15 18.75 4.61
C PHE A 150 5.22 19.80 4.94
N GLY A 151 5.81 20.43 3.93
CA GLY A 151 6.81 21.46 4.14
C GLY A 151 8.18 20.96 4.57
N GLU A 152 8.43 19.68 4.51
CA GLU A 152 9.74 19.11 4.83
C GLU A 152 10.72 19.33 3.69
N LYS A 153 11.97 19.57 4.04
CA LYS A 153 13.04 19.82 3.07
C LYS A 153 13.94 18.61 2.87
#